data_4db68e6d58cd6b01363e505143890ebc
#
_entry.id   4db68e6d58cd6b01363e505143890ebc
#
_cell.length_a   1.000
_cell.length_b   1.000
_cell.length_c   1.000
_cell.angle_alpha   90.00
_cell.angle_beta   90.00
_cell.angle_gamma   90.00
#
_symmetry.space_group_name_H-M   'P 1'
#
loop_
_entity.id
_entity.type
_entity.pdbx_description
1 polymer ?
#
loop_
_entity_poly.entity_id
_entity_poly.type
_entity_poly.pdbx_seq_one_letter_code
_entity_poly.pdbx_strand_id
1 'polypeptide(L)'
;MKLKRPMDDHLELNLTPLIDCLLFLIIFFLLSTTFAKTGKLQITLPQADATVPAAKKNPLEVSVDGRGYYAVNGEVLAANSPEALRSAIEAKVGEKRDQPLIISADGQAPHQSVVTIMDIAGQLGFRQIGIGTQTAATSAP
;
A
#
# COMPACT_ATOMS: atom_id res chain seq x y z
N MET A 1 -44.05 -3.48 67.35
CA MET A 1 -44.15 -3.56 65.91
C MET A 1 -42.97 -2.79 65.32
N LYS A 2 -41.99 -3.50 64.83
CA LYS A 2 -40.88 -2.89 64.12
C LYS A 2 -41.32 -2.66 62.67
N LEU A 3 -41.66 -1.45 62.35
CA LEU A 3 -41.90 -1.02 61.00
C LEU A 3 -40.57 -1.16 60.26
N LYS A 4 -40.47 -2.14 59.34
CA LYS A 4 -39.40 -2.21 58.37
C LYS A 4 -39.44 -0.88 57.59
N ARG A 5 -38.41 -0.07 57.74
CA ARG A 5 -38.15 1.02 56.81
C ARG A 5 -38.12 0.43 55.40
N PRO A 6 -38.84 1.02 54.44
CA PRO A 6 -38.57 0.68 53.07
C PRO A 6 -37.15 1.03 52.82
N MET A 7 -36.33 0.06 52.45
CA MET A 7 -35.05 0.33 51.89
C MET A 7 -35.28 1.21 50.66
N ASP A 8 -34.89 2.44 50.77
CA ASP A 8 -34.74 3.25 49.58
C ASP A 8 -33.71 2.52 48.74
N ASP A 9 -34.18 1.67 47.87
CA ASP A 9 -33.38 1.22 46.74
C ASP A 9 -33.09 2.44 45.89
N HIS A 10 -32.13 3.24 46.33
CA HIS A 10 -31.47 4.14 45.42
C HIS A 10 -30.82 3.27 44.38
N LEU A 11 -31.53 3.09 43.28
CA LEU A 11 -30.95 2.59 42.06
C LEU A 11 -29.86 3.62 41.67
N GLU A 12 -28.73 3.53 42.39
CA GLU A 12 -27.53 4.17 41.93
C GLU A 12 -27.14 3.49 40.63
N LEU A 13 -27.62 4.08 39.56
CA LEU A 13 -27.10 3.72 38.25
C LEU A 13 -25.63 4.00 38.26
N ASN A 14 -24.88 2.94 38.54
CA ASN A 14 -23.46 3.03 38.48
C ASN A 14 -23.05 3.13 37.01
N LEU A 15 -22.79 4.35 36.55
CA LEU A 15 -22.43 4.64 35.18
C LEU A 15 -20.97 4.30 34.89
N THR A 16 -20.20 3.93 35.89
CA THR A 16 -18.78 3.65 35.75
C THR A 16 -18.49 2.51 34.77
N PRO A 17 -19.16 1.35 34.84
CA PRO A 17 -18.97 0.29 33.83
C PRO A 17 -19.40 0.69 32.44
N LEU A 18 -20.43 1.52 32.33
CA LEU A 18 -20.93 2.01 31.05
C LEU A 18 -19.90 2.94 30.39
N ILE A 19 -19.33 3.86 31.17
CA ILE A 19 -18.28 4.76 30.70
C ILE A 19 -17.04 3.97 30.29
N ASP A 20 -16.67 2.94 31.02
CA ASP A 20 -15.54 2.09 30.71
C ASP A 20 -15.72 1.34 29.39
N CYS A 21 -16.91 0.82 29.15
CA CYS A 21 -17.24 0.20 27.86
C CYS A 21 -17.16 1.19 26.71
N LEU A 22 -17.66 2.40 26.90
CA LEU A 22 -17.58 3.46 25.87
C LEU A 22 -16.14 3.88 25.62
N LEU A 23 -15.37 4.06 26.68
CA LEU A 23 -13.95 4.40 26.56
C LEU A 23 -13.17 3.34 25.81
N PHE A 24 -13.40 2.07 26.15
CA PHE A 24 -12.78 0.94 25.49
C PHE A 24 -13.14 0.89 23.99
N LEU A 25 -14.38 1.15 23.68
CA LEU A 25 -14.87 1.19 22.30
C LEU A 25 -14.22 2.32 21.51
N ILE A 26 -14.09 3.49 22.09
CA ILE A 26 -13.42 4.65 21.47
C ILE A 26 -11.95 4.32 21.21
N ILE A 27 -11.26 3.76 22.19
CA ILE A 27 -9.85 3.35 22.02
C ILE A 27 -9.71 2.31 20.92
N PHE A 28 -10.61 1.34 20.86
CA PHE A 28 -10.63 0.32 19.82
C PHE A 28 -10.81 0.94 18.44
N PHE A 29 -11.74 1.87 18.28
CA PHE A 29 -11.92 2.58 17.02
C PHE A 29 -10.71 3.42 16.64
N LEU A 30 -10.11 4.12 17.60
CA LEU A 30 -8.91 4.91 17.35
C LEU A 30 -7.74 4.03 16.88
N LEU A 31 -7.54 2.89 17.51
CA LEU A 31 -6.50 1.95 17.09
C LEU A 31 -6.80 1.35 15.73
N SER A 32 -8.04 1.00 15.45
CA SER A 32 -8.46 0.47 14.15
C SER A 32 -8.23 1.49 13.03
N THR A 33 -8.51 2.76 13.27
CA THR A 33 -8.28 3.81 12.28
C THR A 33 -6.79 4.10 12.06
N THR A 34 -5.96 3.84 13.07
CA THR A 34 -4.52 4.04 12.94
C THR A 34 -3.89 3.00 12.02
N PHE A 35 -4.40 1.80 12.01
CA PHE A 35 -3.96 0.78 11.04
C PHE A 35 -4.42 1.07 9.60
N ALA A 36 -5.44 1.87 9.42
CA ALA A 36 -5.90 2.30 8.10
C ALA A 36 -5.08 3.46 7.52
N LYS A 37 -4.14 4.01 8.26
CA LYS A 37 -3.10 4.86 7.67
C LYS A 37 -2.09 3.99 6.95
N THR A 38 -2.53 3.40 5.87
CA THR A 38 -1.62 3.10 4.79
C THR A 38 -0.94 4.41 4.47
N GLY A 39 0.32 4.44 4.79
CA GLY A 39 1.13 5.58 4.42
C GLY A 39 1.04 5.73 2.91
N LYS A 40 0.09 6.53 2.47
CA LYS A 40 0.36 7.31 1.29
C LYS A 40 1.53 8.18 1.72
N LEU A 41 2.72 7.66 1.52
CA LEU A 41 3.85 8.52 1.36
C LEU A 41 3.46 9.40 0.18
N GLN A 42 2.80 10.50 0.47
CA GLN A 42 2.85 11.63 -0.42
C GLN A 42 4.31 12.05 -0.35
N ILE A 43 5.12 11.36 -1.12
CA ILE A 43 6.35 11.95 -1.55
C ILE A 43 5.84 13.12 -2.38
N THR A 44 5.72 14.27 -1.74
CA THR A 44 5.73 15.51 -2.44
C THR A 44 7.07 15.48 -3.14
N LEU A 45 7.07 15.00 -4.37
CA LEU A 45 8.20 15.17 -5.24
C LEU A 45 8.50 16.65 -5.15
N PRO A 46 9.70 17.06 -4.72
CA PRO A 46 10.08 18.44 -4.89
C PRO A 46 9.81 18.69 -6.37
N GLN A 47 8.86 19.58 -6.63
CA GLN A 47 8.77 20.17 -7.94
C GLN A 47 10.09 20.90 -8.12
N ALA A 48 11.11 20.16 -8.53
CA ALA A 48 12.14 20.78 -9.27
C ALA A 48 11.40 21.37 -10.47
N ASP A 49 11.39 22.66 -10.58
CA ASP A 49 10.94 23.39 -11.76
C ASP A 49 11.82 23.01 -12.95
N ALA A 50 11.91 21.75 -13.20
CA ALA A 50 12.27 21.26 -14.48
C ALA A 50 10.99 21.37 -15.28
N THR A 51 10.88 22.42 -16.05
CA THR A 51 10.06 22.43 -17.24
C THR A 51 10.55 21.27 -18.09
N VAL A 52 10.24 20.07 -17.64
CA VAL A 52 10.34 18.91 -18.49
C VAL A 52 9.20 19.14 -19.49
N PRO A 53 9.53 19.38 -20.76
CA PRO A 53 8.50 19.33 -21.76
C PRO A 53 7.79 18.02 -21.52
N ALA A 54 6.50 18.10 -21.32
CA ALA A 54 5.68 16.93 -21.12
C ALA A 54 5.63 16.12 -22.42
N ALA A 55 6.73 15.58 -22.82
CA ALA A 55 6.76 14.41 -23.61
C ALA A 55 6.05 13.37 -22.74
N LYS A 56 4.84 13.05 -23.08
CA LYS A 56 4.01 12.03 -22.45
C LYS A 56 4.71 10.70 -22.66
N LYS A 57 5.79 10.49 -21.95
CA LYS A 57 6.43 9.20 -21.86
C LYS A 57 5.57 8.42 -20.88
N ASN A 58 4.75 7.54 -21.39
CA ASN A 58 3.99 6.63 -20.56
C ASN A 58 4.97 5.89 -19.67
N PRO A 59 4.86 6.01 -18.34
CA PRO A 59 5.77 5.29 -17.47
C PRO A 59 5.58 3.78 -17.65
N LEU A 60 6.67 3.06 -17.62
CA LEU A 60 6.63 1.60 -17.61
C LEU A 60 6.28 1.15 -16.20
N GLU A 61 5.16 0.46 -16.05
CA GLU A 61 4.72 -0.06 -14.78
C GLU A 61 5.06 -1.55 -14.68
N VAL A 62 5.82 -1.90 -13.66
CA VAL A 62 6.11 -3.29 -13.29
C VAL A 62 5.46 -3.55 -11.94
N SER A 63 4.53 -4.47 -11.90
CA SER A 63 3.85 -4.84 -10.66
C SER A 63 4.23 -6.23 -10.21
N VAL A 64 4.21 -6.45 -8.91
CA VAL A 64 4.41 -7.74 -8.28
C VAL A 64 3.31 -7.96 -7.25
N ASP A 65 2.67 -9.12 -7.33
CA ASP A 65 1.60 -9.49 -6.40
C ASP A 65 2.15 -10.11 -5.10
N GLY A 66 1.26 -10.38 -4.16
CA GLY A 66 1.62 -10.98 -2.88
C GLY A 66 2.20 -12.39 -2.98
N ARG A 67 2.09 -13.04 -4.14
CA ARG A 67 2.66 -14.36 -4.42
C ARG A 67 4.01 -14.29 -5.12
N GLY A 68 4.43 -13.09 -5.53
CA GLY A 68 5.68 -12.86 -6.24
C GLY A 68 5.58 -13.01 -7.76
N TYR A 69 4.38 -12.99 -8.32
CA TYR A 69 4.21 -12.98 -9.77
C TYR A 69 4.40 -11.56 -10.32
N TYR A 70 5.09 -11.48 -11.43
CA TYR A 70 5.38 -10.23 -12.11
C TYR A 70 4.34 -9.93 -13.18
N ALA A 71 4.00 -8.66 -13.32
CA ALA A 71 3.22 -8.15 -14.43
C ALA A 71 3.86 -6.87 -14.97
N VAL A 72 3.84 -6.69 -16.26
CA VAL A 72 4.35 -5.51 -16.94
C VAL A 72 3.20 -4.85 -17.68
N ASN A 73 2.92 -3.58 -17.34
CA ASN A 73 1.79 -2.83 -17.88
C ASN A 73 0.44 -3.55 -17.76
N GLY A 74 0.25 -4.31 -16.67
CA GLY A 74 -0.97 -5.08 -16.43
C GLY A 74 -1.00 -6.47 -17.07
N GLU A 75 -0.02 -6.83 -17.88
CA GLU A 75 0.10 -8.17 -18.42
C GLU A 75 0.90 -9.07 -17.50
N VAL A 76 0.25 -10.09 -16.95
CA VAL A 76 0.89 -11.07 -16.09
C VAL A 76 1.82 -11.94 -16.91
N LEU A 77 3.05 -12.11 -16.45
CA LEU A 77 4.03 -12.97 -17.11
C LEU A 77 3.68 -14.44 -16.93
N ALA A 78 3.79 -15.22 -18.01
CA ALA A 78 3.54 -16.65 -17.97
C ALA A 78 4.60 -17.40 -17.14
N ALA A 79 5.83 -16.89 -17.11
CA ALA A 79 6.93 -17.46 -16.33
C ALA A 79 7.36 -16.48 -15.24
N ASN A 80 7.41 -16.96 -14.02
CA ASN A 80 7.84 -16.16 -12.85
C ASN A 80 9.36 -16.27 -12.66
N SER A 81 10.11 -15.84 -13.67
CA SER A 81 11.57 -15.84 -13.65
C SER A 81 12.12 -14.44 -13.90
N PRO A 82 13.28 -14.10 -13.34
CA PRO A 82 13.95 -12.83 -13.63
C PRO A 82 14.24 -12.63 -15.12
N GLU A 83 14.56 -13.69 -15.82
CA GLU A 83 14.86 -13.67 -17.26
C GLU A 83 13.62 -13.33 -18.09
N ALA A 84 12.47 -13.91 -17.74
CA ALA A 84 11.20 -13.60 -18.38
C ALA A 84 10.78 -12.15 -18.13
N LEU A 85 11.00 -11.65 -16.94
CA LEU A 85 10.75 -10.25 -16.59
C LEU A 85 11.63 -9.32 -17.41
N ARG A 86 12.90 -9.61 -17.51
CA ARG A 86 13.84 -8.83 -18.32
C ARG A 86 13.42 -8.79 -19.78
N SER A 87 13.10 -9.93 -20.37
CA SER A 87 12.64 -10.01 -21.75
C SER A 87 11.34 -9.23 -21.99
N ALA A 88 10.41 -9.30 -21.05
CA ALA A 88 9.15 -8.57 -21.13
C ALA A 88 9.37 -7.04 -21.05
N ILE A 89 10.25 -6.59 -20.19
CA ILE A 89 10.60 -5.17 -20.09
C ILE A 89 11.28 -4.70 -21.39
N GLU A 90 12.24 -5.44 -21.89
CA GLU A 90 12.94 -5.13 -23.14
C GLU A 90 11.97 -5.05 -24.34
N ALA A 91 11.00 -5.96 -24.40
CA ALA A 91 10.00 -5.98 -25.46
C ALA A 91 9.05 -4.76 -25.41
N LYS A 92 8.75 -4.25 -24.22
CA LYS A 92 7.87 -3.09 -24.04
C LYS A 92 8.58 -1.75 -24.25
N VAL A 93 9.84 -1.67 -23.87
CA VAL A 93 10.62 -0.42 -23.89
C VAL A 93 11.39 -0.25 -25.19
N GLY A 94 11.82 -1.34 -25.81
CA GLY A 94 12.71 -1.30 -26.96
C GLY A 94 14.03 -0.61 -26.63
N GLU A 95 14.47 0.32 -27.46
CA GLU A 95 15.69 1.10 -27.23
C GLU A 95 15.51 2.35 -26.40
N LYS A 96 14.26 2.74 -26.12
CA LYS A 96 13.93 3.95 -25.38
C LYS A 96 13.95 3.68 -23.88
N ARG A 97 15.08 3.94 -23.25
CA ARG A 97 15.30 3.77 -21.81
C ARG A 97 15.10 5.05 -21.00
N ASP A 98 14.60 6.10 -21.64
CA ASP A 98 14.32 7.39 -20.99
C ASP A 98 12.99 7.41 -20.23
N GLN A 99 12.22 6.32 -20.29
CA GLN A 99 10.96 6.22 -19.58
C GLN A 99 11.19 5.98 -18.09
N PRO A 100 10.42 6.63 -17.22
CA PRO A 100 10.46 6.29 -15.82
C PRO A 100 9.87 4.89 -15.59
N LEU A 101 10.53 4.09 -14.79
CA LEU A 101 10.03 2.79 -14.35
C LEU A 101 9.31 2.98 -13.01
N ILE A 102 8.08 2.52 -12.93
CA ILE A 102 7.30 2.51 -11.68
C ILE A 102 7.14 1.07 -11.23
N ILE A 103 7.58 0.80 -10.02
CA ILE A 103 7.42 -0.51 -9.39
C ILE A 103 6.21 -0.44 -8.46
N SER A 104 5.18 -1.19 -8.76
CA SER A 104 4.00 -1.34 -7.93
C SER A 104 4.04 -2.68 -7.21
N ALA A 105 4.42 -2.69 -5.96
CA ALA A 105 4.48 -3.91 -5.17
C ALA A 105 3.28 -4.03 -4.24
N ASP A 106 2.69 -5.22 -4.16
CA ASP A 106 1.72 -5.52 -3.13
C ASP A 106 2.38 -5.47 -1.75
N GLY A 107 1.64 -5.08 -0.72
CA GLY A 107 2.16 -5.02 0.65
C GLY A 107 2.66 -6.36 1.18
N GLN A 108 2.17 -7.46 0.63
CA GLN A 108 2.60 -8.81 0.96
C GLN A 108 3.59 -9.41 -0.05
N ALA A 109 4.00 -8.62 -1.03
CA ALA A 109 4.96 -9.09 -2.03
C ALA A 109 6.30 -9.46 -1.37
N PRO A 110 6.95 -10.55 -1.81
CA PRO A 110 8.27 -10.89 -1.32
C PRO A 110 9.26 -9.76 -1.61
N HIS A 111 10.01 -9.37 -0.60
CA HIS A 111 11.03 -8.33 -0.74
C HIS A 111 12.05 -8.67 -1.84
N GLN A 112 12.40 -9.92 -1.95
CA GLN A 112 13.30 -10.41 -2.99
C GLN A 112 12.79 -10.13 -4.41
N SER A 113 11.48 -10.19 -4.62
CA SER A 113 10.88 -9.90 -5.93
C SER A 113 11.07 -8.42 -6.30
N VAL A 114 10.89 -7.52 -5.34
CA VAL A 114 11.13 -6.08 -5.55
C VAL A 114 12.59 -5.79 -5.85
N VAL A 115 13.51 -6.41 -5.11
CA VAL A 115 14.95 -6.27 -5.33
C VAL A 115 15.34 -6.78 -6.72
N THR A 116 14.75 -7.87 -7.15
CA THR A 116 14.98 -8.43 -8.49
C THR A 116 14.56 -7.43 -9.58
N ILE A 117 13.41 -6.78 -9.42
CA ILE A 117 12.95 -5.76 -10.37
C ILE A 117 13.93 -4.58 -10.42
N MET A 118 14.39 -4.12 -9.26
CA MET A 118 15.36 -3.02 -9.18
C MET A 118 16.70 -3.37 -9.84
N ASP A 119 17.17 -4.58 -9.62
CA ASP A 119 18.42 -5.06 -10.20
C ASP A 119 18.33 -5.13 -11.73
N ILE A 120 17.25 -5.69 -12.25
CA ILE A 120 16.99 -5.73 -13.69
C ILE A 120 16.88 -4.35 -14.29
N ALA A 121 16.16 -3.45 -13.63
CA ALA A 121 16.01 -2.06 -14.06
C ALA A 121 17.36 -1.33 -14.10
N GLY A 122 18.20 -1.56 -13.10
CA GLY A 122 19.57 -1.03 -13.07
C GLY A 122 20.44 -1.55 -14.20
N GLN A 123 20.36 -2.85 -14.49
CA GLN A 123 21.11 -3.48 -15.59
C GLN A 123 20.64 -2.96 -16.97
N LEU A 124 19.36 -2.67 -17.11
CA LEU A 124 18.80 -2.15 -18.36
C LEU A 124 19.05 -0.63 -18.53
N GLY A 125 19.55 0.04 -17.52
CA GLY A 125 19.95 1.45 -17.58
C GLY A 125 18.82 2.45 -17.36
N PHE A 126 17.77 2.07 -16.64
CA PHE A 126 16.73 3.01 -16.23
C PHE A 126 17.29 4.00 -15.22
N ARG A 127 17.11 5.29 -15.49
CA ARG A 127 17.63 6.38 -14.63
C ARG A 127 16.65 6.82 -13.56
N GLN A 128 15.35 6.63 -13.81
CA GLN A 128 14.30 7.02 -12.90
C GLN A 128 13.47 5.79 -12.52
N ILE A 129 13.62 5.37 -11.28
CA ILE A 129 12.87 4.27 -10.72
C ILE A 129 12.04 4.80 -9.56
N GLY A 130 10.72 4.73 -9.71
CA GLY A 130 9.77 5.06 -8.66
C GLY A 130 9.21 3.78 -8.04
N ILE A 131 9.05 3.74 -6.74
CA ILE A 131 8.44 2.64 -6.03
C ILE A 131 7.12 3.11 -5.46
N GLY A 132 6.02 2.49 -5.88
CA GLY A 132 4.70 2.65 -5.30
C GLY A 132 4.31 1.36 -4.59
N THR A 133 3.98 1.44 -3.32
CA THR A 133 3.31 0.35 -2.64
C THR A 133 1.81 0.47 -2.88
N GLN A 134 1.27 -0.43 -3.65
CA GLN A 134 -0.17 -0.63 -3.62
C GLN A 134 -0.48 -1.44 -2.37
N THR A 135 -1.06 -0.79 -1.42
CA THR A 135 -1.88 -1.54 -0.50
C THR A 135 -2.94 -2.20 -1.36
N ALA A 136 -3.10 -3.50 -1.20
CA ALA A 136 -4.23 -4.17 -1.80
C ALA A 136 -5.45 -3.31 -1.49
N ALA A 137 -5.80 -2.45 -2.42
CA ALA A 137 -7.09 -1.83 -2.37
C ALA A 137 -8.02 -3.02 -2.42
N THR A 138 -8.60 -3.33 -1.30
CA THR A 138 -9.79 -4.13 -1.28
C THR A 138 -10.72 -3.39 -2.22
N SER A 139 -10.69 -3.79 -3.47
CA SER A 139 -11.72 -3.38 -4.37
C SER A 139 -12.97 -3.97 -3.78
N ALA A 140 -13.60 -3.18 -2.91
CA ALA A 140 -14.95 -3.48 -2.51
C ALA A 140 -15.75 -3.64 -3.79
N PRO A 141 -16.44 -4.75 -3.95
CA PRO A 141 -17.27 -4.95 -5.12
C PRO A 141 -18.31 -3.86 -5.23
#